data_843780aba34f44f936529da6aeabd49c
#
_entry.id   843780aba34f44f936529da6aeabd49c
#
_cell.length_a   1.000
_cell.length_b   1.000
_cell.length_c   1.000
_cell.angle_alpha   90.00
_cell.angle_beta   90.00
_cell.angle_gamma   90.00
#
_symmetry.space_group_name_H-M   'P 1'
#
loop_
_entity.id
_entity.type
_entity.pdbx_description
1 polymer ?
#
loop_
_entity_poly.entity_id
_entity_poly.type
_entity_poly.pdbx_seq_one_letter_code
_entity_poly.pdbx_strand_id
1 'polypeptide(L)'
;MKELGSFLIICAVRTHSGMEIFMRVAIIMGSTSDLPKVEPAITILKEFGVDVDVRCLSAHRAHKGLTAFIEETNNNGTEVIIAAAGMAAALPGVVASQTILPVIGVPLSGSVLDGTDALLSIVQMPPGIPVATVAINGGKNAAYLALQIIGINHTEVKEKLLAHRVEMEDAAMRTNEEVMAKY
;
A
#
# COMPACT_ATOMS: atom_id res chain seq x y z
N MET A 1 40.45 -7.33 -10.58
CA MET A 1 39.38 -6.85 -9.71
C MET A 1 38.39 -6.14 -10.60
N LYS A 2 37.25 -6.76 -10.89
CA LYS A 2 36.18 -6.20 -11.74
C LYS A 2 35.04 -5.80 -10.82
N GLU A 3 34.72 -4.51 -10.82
CA GLU A 3 33.55 -3.95 -10.15
C GLU A 3 32.27 -4.46 -10.83
N LEU A 4 31.43 -5.12 -10.07
CA LEU A 4 30.06 -5.45 -10.46
C LEU A 4 29.20 -4.22 -10.18
N GLY A 5 28.95 -3.43 -11.22
CA GLY A 5 27.96 -2.36 -11.19
C GLY A 5 26.55 -2.95 -11.05
N SER A 6 25.87 -2.61 -9.96
CA SER A 6 24.45 -2.90 -9.77
C SER A 6 23.63 -2.14 -10.80
N PHE A 7 23.11 -2.82 -11.82
CA PHE A 7 22.10 -2.28 -12.72
C PHE A 7 20.77 -2.25 -11.99
N LEU A 8 20.39 -1.09 -11.49
CA LEU A 8 19.02 -0.77 -11.14
C LEU A 8 18.23 -0.68 -12.46
N ILE A 9 17.45 -1.72 -12.79
CA ILE A 9 16.50 -1.64 -13.91
C ILE A 9 15.31 -0.81 -13.40
N ILE A 10 15.35 0.49 -13.66
CA ILE A 10 14.18 1.37 -13.51
C ILE A 10 13.29 1.06 -14.70
N CYS A 11 12.17 0.40 -14.45
CA CYS A 11 11.16 0.13 -15.48
C CYS A 11 10.39 1.44 -15.73
N ALA A 12 10.89 2.26 -16.65
CA ALA A 12 10.25 3.50 -17.09
C ALA A 12 9.36 3.19 -18.30
N VAL A 13 8.08 3.47 -18.20
CA VAL A 13 7.15 3.42 -19.32
C VAL A 13 7.26 4.71 -20.12
N ARG A 14 7.74 4.63 -21.36
CA ARG A 14 7.81 5.79 -22.27
C ARG A 14 6.43 6.09 -22.85
N THR A 15 5.87 7.26 -22.54
CA THR A 15 4.75 7.82 -23.29
C THR A 15 5.26 8.59 -24.52
N HIS A 16 4.38 8.85 -25.50
CA HIS A 16 4.69 9.58 -26.74
C HIS A 16 5.22 11.04 -26.53
N SER A 17 5.19 11.55 -25.29
CA SER A 17 5.66 12.90 -24.92
C SER A 17 7.02 12.93 -24.21
N GLY A 18 7.69 11.77 -24.02
CA GLY A 18 9.02 11.71 -23.43
C GLY A 18 9.09 11.99 -21.92
N MET A 19 7.97 12.15 -21.22
CA MET A 19 7.92 12.30 -19.77
C MET A 19 7.78 10.92 -19.12
N GLU A 20 8.74 10.55 -18.28
CA GLU A 20 8.65 9.34 -17.46
C GLU A 20 7.52 9.54 -16.43
N ILE A 21 6.46 8.76 -16.56
CA ILE A 21 5.37 8.75 -15.57
C ILE A 21 5.80 7.78 -14.47
N PHE A 22 6.16 8.32 -13.32
CA PHE A 22 6.46 7.52 -12.13
C PHE A 22 5.16 7.29 -11.36
N MET A 23 4.71 6.03 -11.33
CA MET A 23 3.67 5.60 -10.40
C MET A 23 4.31 5.40 -9.03
N ARG A 24 3.87 6.14 -8.03
CA ARG A 24 4.48 6.11 -6.69
C ARG A 24 3.45 5.93 -5.60
N VAL A 25 3.78 5.04 -4.65
CA VAL A 25 3.02 4.80 -3.41
C VAL A 25 3.93 5.03 -2.22
N ALA A 26 3.48 5.82 -1.26
CA ALA A 26 4.14 5.93 0.03
C ALA A 26 3.55 4.91 1.01
N ILE A 27 4.41 4.25 1.79
CA ILE A 27 3.99 3.34 2.86
C ILE A 27 4.56 3.83 4.18
N ILE A 28 3.70 4.09 5.16
CA ILE A 28 4.08 4.58 6.48
C ILE A 28 3.65 3.59 7.55
N MET A 29 4.57 3.23 8.44
CA MET A 29 4.28 2.40 9.61
C MET A 29 4.76 3.08 10.89
N GLY A 30 4.13 2.76 12.04
CA GLY A 30 4.45 3.38 13.33
C GLY A 30 5.65 2.77 14.05
N SER A 31 6.03 1.53 13.68
CA SER A 31 7.11 0.75 14.31
C SER A 31 7.72 -0.22 13.31
N THR A 32 9.00 -0.56 13.50
CA THR A 32 9.68 -1.60 12.72
C THR A 32 9.10 -3.00 12.95
N SER A 33 8.43 -3.24 14.08
CA SER A 33 7.68 -4.47 14.36
C SER A 33 6.50 -4.70 13.40
N ASP A 34 6.05 -3.65 12.71
CA ASP A 34 4.95 -3.70 11.76
C ASP A 34 5.40 -4.18 10.37
N LEU A 35 6.70 -4.10 10.08
CA LEU A 35 7.28 -4.40 8.76
C LEU A 35 6.87 -5.78 8.21
N PRO A 36 6.90 -6.89 8.96
CA PRO A 36 6.52 -8.19 8.40
C PRO A 36 5.08 -8.27 7.91
N LYS A 37 4.19 -7.41 8.44
CA LYS A 37 2.77 -7.34 8.01
C LYS A 37 2.56 -6.42 6.83
N VAL A 38 3.50 -5.50 6.60
CA VAL A 38 3.47 -4.51 5.51
C VAL A 38 4.28 -4.97 4.29
N GLU A 39 5.33 -5.78 4.50
CA GLU A 39 6.23 -6.26 3.45
C GLU A 39 5.53 -6.93 2.26
N PRO A 40 4.44 -7.73 2.45
CA PRO A 40 3.69 -8.25 1.31
C PRO A 40 3.06 -7.17 0.41
N ALA A 41 2.72 -6.00 0.97
CA ALA A 41 2.24 -4.88 0.16
C ALA A 41 3.36 -4.28 -0.69
N ILE A 42 4.55 -4.11 -0.11
CA ILE A 42 5.74 -3.61 -0.81
C ILE A 42 6.08 -4.52 -2.00
N THR A 43 6.06 -5.83 -1.79
CA THR A 43 6.35 -6.84 -2.82
C THR A 43 5.38 -6.72 -3.98
N ILE A 44 4.08 -6.73 -3.73
CA ILE A 44 3.04 -6.64 -4.75
C ILE A 44 3.16 -5.34 -5.56
N LEU A 45 3.33 -4.20 -4.90
CA LEU A 45 3.47 -2.92 -5.60
C LEU A 45 4.68 -2.91 -6.55
N LYS A 46 5.82 -3.44 -6.10
CA LYS A 46 7.03 -3.56 -6.92
C LYS A 46 6.85 -4.51 -8.11
N GLU A 47 6.15 -5.63 -7.95
CA GLU A 47 5.82 -6.57 -9.04
C GLU A 47 4.96 -5.90 -10.12
N PHE A 48 4.12 -4.95 -9.74
CA PHE A 48 3.34 -4.14 -10.67
C PHE A 48 4.11 -2.98 -11.30
N GLY A 49 5.37 -2.73 -10.87
CA GLY A 49 6.22 -1.68 -11.41
C GLY A 49 6.01 -0.31 -10.75
N VAL A 50 5.40 -0.29 -9.56
CA VAL A 50 5.18 0.93 -8.77
C VAL A 50 6.41 1.24 -7.91
N ASP A 51 6.85 2.49 -7.92
CA ASP A 51 7.87 2.99 -7.00
C ASP A 51 7.29 3.10 -5.57
N VAL A 52 8.03 2.58 -4.59
CA VAL A 52 7.52 2.49 -3.21
C VAL A 52 8.47 3.18 -2.25
N ASP A 53 8.01 4.26 -1.63
CA ASP A 53 8.72 4.96 -0.57
C ASP A 53 8.23 4.49 0.81
N VAL A 54 9.09 3.82 1.58
CA VAL A 54 8.73 3.21 2.86
C VAL A 54 9.33 3.98 4.02
N ARG A 55 8.51 4.38 4.99
CA ARG A 55 8.94 5.09 6.21
C ARG A 55 8.40 4.45 7.47
N CYS A 56 9.22 4.51 8.53
CA CYS A 56 8.83 4.16 9.88
C CYS A 56 8.74 5.43 10.72
N LEU A 57 7.54 6.03 10.80
CA LEU A 57 7.29 7.33 11.42
C LEU A 57 6.06 7.26 12.33
N SER A 58 6.30 7.20 13.64
CA SER A 58 5.21 7.16 14.62
C SER A 58 4.50 8.50 14.73
N ALA A 59 3.18 8.52 14.61
CA ALA A 59 2.37 9.72 14.80
C ALA A 59 2.58 10.37 16.19
N HIS A 60 2.83 9.57 17.22
CA HIS A 60 3.01 10.04 18.60
C HIS A 60 4.44 10.45 18.94
N ARG A 61 5.46 9.85 18.29
CA ARG A 61 6.88 10.01 18.69
C ARG A 61 7.75 10.73 17.65
N ALA A 62 7.30 10.77 16.37
CA ALA A 62 8.05 11.36 15.26
C ALA A 62 7.19 12.35 14.46
N HIS A 63 6.34 13.13 15.14
CA HIS A 63 5.33 13.99 14.52
C HIS A 63 5.92 14.95 13.47
N LYS A 64 7.01 15.67 13.80
CA LYS A 64 7.65 16.59 12.85
C LYS A 64 8.15 15.90 11.58
N GLY A 65 8.78 14.71 11.73
CA GLY A 65 9.26 13.92 10.59
C GLY A 65 8.11 13.39 9.75
N LEU A 66 7.00 12.99 10.39
CA LEU A 66 5.81 12.55 9.71
C LEU A 66 5.20 13.68 8.87
N THR A 67 5.03 14.87 9.45
CA THR A 67 4.50 16.05 8.72
C THR A 67 5.39 16.41 7.53
N ALA A 68 6.70 16.48 7.71
CA ALA A 68 7.64 16.79 6.63
C ALA A 68 7.57 15.75 5.49
N PHE A 69 7.44 14.46 5.83
CA PHE A 69 7.30 13.40 4.83
C PHE A 69 5.96 13.49 4.07
N ILE A 70 4.86 13.81 4.76
CA ILE A 70 3.56 14.02 4.09
C ILE A 70 3.62 15.24 3.14
N GLU A 71 4.27 16.32 3.53
CA GLU A 71 4.53 17.46 2.65
C GLU A 71 5.34 17.07 1.41
N GLU A 72 6.36 16.22 1.58
CA GLU A 72 7.13 15.66 0.47
C GLU A 72 6.24 14.83 -0.46
N THR A 73 5.39 13.93 0.06
CA THR A 73 4.50 13.09 -0.75
C THR A 73 3.49 13.91 -1.54
N ASN A 74 3.02 15.04 -1.03
CA ASN A 74 2.11 15.94 -1.74
C ASN A 74 2.75 16.58 -3.00
N ASN A 75 4.09 16.54 -3.12
CA ASN A 75 4.82 17.27 -4.16
C ASN A 75 5.75 16.38 -5.02
N ASN A 76 5.89 15.09 -4.71
CA ASN A 76 6.87 14.20 -5.38
C ASN A 76 6.26 13.18 -6.35
N GLY A 77 4.97 13.33 -6.69
CA GLY A 77 4.27 12.42 -7.60
C GLY A 77 3.71 11.16 -6.92
N THR A 78 3.65 11.12 -5.59
CA THR A 78 2.92 10.07 -4.87
C THR A 78 1.42 10.16 -5.19
N GLU A 79 0.81 9.03 -5.53
CA GLU A 79 -0.60 8.95 -5.89
C GLU A 79 -1.49 8.37 -4.78
N VAL A 80 -0.92 7.53 -3.91
CA VAL A 80 -1.62 6.87 -2.80
C VAL A 80 -0.69 6.73 -1.61
N ILE A 81 -1.22 6.87 -0.40
CA ILE A 81 -0.49 6.61 0.84
C ILE A 81 -1.13 5.41 1.55
N ILE A 82 -0.32 4.40 1.88
CA ILE A 82 -0.72 3.29 2.75
C ILE A 82 -0.17 3.57 4.14
N ALA A 83 -1.02 3.64 5.15
CA ALA A 83 -0.64 3.89 6.54
C ALA A 83 -1.05 2.71 7.42
N ALA A 84 -0.07 2.04 8.04
CA ALA A 84 -0.27 0.85 8.87
C ALA A 84 -0.02 1.15 10.35
N ALA A 85 -0.95 0.77 11.21
CA ALA A 85 -0.84 0.99 12.65
C ALA A 85 -1.62 -0.04 13.46
N GLY A 86 -1.08 -0.36 14.63
CA GLY A 86 -1.75 -1.18 15.66
C GLY A 86 -2.19 -0.35 16.86
N MET A 87 -2.78 -1.00 17.85
CA MET A 87 -3.28 -0.39 19.11
C MET A 87 -4.30 0.74 18.82
N ALA A 88 -4.11 1.93 19.41
CA ALA A 88 -4.96 3.11 19.20
C ALA A 88 -4.76 3.79 17.82
N ALA A 89 -4.05 3.17 16.92
CA ALA A 89 -3.89 3.36 15.47
C ALA A 89 -4.17 4.78 14.92
N ALA A 90 -3.63 5.82 15.57
CA ALA A 90 -3.84 7.22 15.18
C ALA A 90 -3.19 7.59 13.83
N LEU A 91 -2.17 6.83 13.39
CA LEU A 91 -1.34 7.18 12.24
C LEU A 91 -2.13 7.41 10.94
N PRO A 92 -3.05 6.52 10.50
CA PRO A 92 -3.79 6.75 9.25
C PRO A 92 -4.64 8.02 9.28
N GLY A 93 -5.32 8.31 10.39
CA GLY A 93 -6.10 9.52 10.56
C GLY A 93 -5.25 10.79 10.58
N VAL A 94 -4.08 10.75 11.23
CA VAL A 94 -3.12 11.87 11.23
C VAL A 94 -2.56 12.12 9.83
N VAL A 95 -2.27 11.08 9.06
CA VAL A 95 -1.84 11.19 7.66
C VAL A 95 -2.96 11.82 6.83
N ALA A 96 -4.17 11.27 6.88
CA ALA A 96 -5.31 11.74 6.09
C ALA A 96 -5.68 13.20 6.37
N SER A 97 -5.41 13.71 7.57
CA SER A 97 -5.67 15.12 7.92
C SER A 97 -4.69 16.12 7.28
N GLN A 98 -3.59 15.66 6.67
CA GLN A 98 -2.52 16.49 6.15
C GLN A 98 -2.34 16.38 4.62
N THR A 99 -3.20 15.60 3.95
CA THR A 99 -3.11 15.41 2.50
C THR A 99 -4.50 15.24 1.89
N ILE A 100 -4.61 15.51 0.58
CA ILE A 100 -5.78 15.15 -0.24
C ILE A 100 -5.53 13.88 -1.07
N LEU A 101 -4.35 13.28 -0.96
CA LEU A 101 -4.08 11.98 -1.58
C LEU A 101 -4.94 10.89 -0.91
N PRO A 102 -5.40 9.88 -1.66
CA PRO A 102 -6.07 8.73 -1.07
C PRO A 102 -5.21 8.07 0.01
N VAL A 103 -5.77 7.89 1.21
CA VAL A 103 -5.10 7.21 2.32
C VAL A 103 -5.78 5.87 2.59
N ILE A 104 -4.99 4.79 2.53
CA ILE A 104 -5.42 3.43 2.84
C ILE A 104 -4.88 3.06 4.21
N GLY A 105 -5.79 2.80 5.15
CA GLY A 105 -5.46 2.39 6.51
C GLY A 105 -5.38 0.88 6.65
N VAL A 106 -4.29 0.38 7.21
CA VAL A 106 -4.09 -1.05 7.51
C VAL A 106 -4.07 -1.22 9.02
N PRO A 107 -5.15 -1.72 9.64
CA PRO A 107 -5.14 -2.06 11.06
C PRO A 107 -4.24 -3.27 11.30
N LEU A 108 -3.41 -3.22 12.34
CA LEU A 108 -2.47 -4.29 12.66
C LEU A 108 -2.82 -4.96 13.97
N SER A 109 -2.78 -6.30 13.98
CA SER A 109 -2.91 -7.12 15.20
C SER A 109 -1.69 -6.98 16.11
N GLY A 110 -1.75 -7.64 17.30
CA GLY A 110 -0.64 -7.64 18.27
C GLY A 110 -0.86 -6.71 19.46
N SER A 111 -2.08 -6.19 19.63
CA SER A 111 -2.57 -5.53 20.85
C SER A 111 -3.37 -6.50 21.71
N VAL A 112 -3.85 -6.04 22.87
CA VAL A 112 -4.73 -6.79 23.77
C VAL A 112 -6.05 -7.20 23.09
N LEU A 113 -6.54 -6.41 22.12
CA LEU A 113 -7.76 -6.68 21.36
C LEU A 113 -7.49 -7.23 19.95
N ASP A 114 -6.28 -7.70 19.71
CA ASP A 114 -5.82 -8.37 18.47
C ASP A 114 -6.19 -7.62 17.18
N GLY A 115 -6.06 -6.30 17.20
CA GLY A 115 -6.28 -5.42 16.05
C GLY A 115 -7.71 -4.88 15.92
N THR A 116 -8.66 -5.32 16.72
CA THR A 116 -10.03 -4.74 16.74
C THR A 116 -10.00 -3.29 17.17
N ASP A 117 -9.18 -2.95 18.16
CA ASP A 117 -8.90 -1.58 18.59
C ASP A 117 -8.33 -0.72 17.45
N ALA A 118 -7.36 -1.27 16.70
CA ALA A 118 -6.77 -0.60 15.55
C ALA A 118 -7.80 -0.39 14.43
N LEU A 119 -8.60 -1.41 14.11
CA LEU A 119 -9.66 -1.33 13.11
C LEU A 119 -10.66 -0.22 13.45
N LEU A 120 -11.18 -0.20 14.66
CA LEU A 120 -12.15 0.82 15.09
C LEU A 120 -11.54 2.23 15.13
N SER A 121 -10.28 2.36 15.51
CA SER A 121 -9.57 3.64 15.52
C SER A 121 -9.34 4.21 14.11
N ILE A 122 -9.15 3.35 13.11
CA ILE A 122 -8.87 3.76 11.72
C ILE A 122 -10.16 4.05 10.95
N VAL A 123 -11.20 3.20 11.12
CA VAL A 123 -12.41 3.29 10.28
C VAL A 123 -13.36 4.42 10.70
N GLN A 124 -13.34 4.83 11.97
CA GLN A 124 -14.25 5.84 12.53
C GLN A 124 -13.73 7.27 12.31
N MET A 125 -13.64 7.66 11.03
CA MET A 125 -13.17 8.98 10.64
C MET A 125 -14.31 10.01 10.56
N PRO A 126 -14.03 11.30 10.88
CA PRO A 126 -15.02 12.36 10.72
C PRO A 126 -15.33 12.66 9.26
N PRO A 127 -16.53 13.20 8.95
CA PRO A 127 -16.85 13.66 7.61
C PRO A 127 -15.80 14.64 7.05
N GLY A 128 -15.37 14.42 5.80
CA GLY A 128 -14.39 15.25 5.10
C GLY A 128 -12.95 14.75 5.18
N ILE A 129 -12.62 13.84 6.12
CA ILE A 129 -11.27 13.26 6.24
C ILE A 129 -11.38 11.72 6.19
N PRO A 130 -11.64 11.13 5.01
CA PRO A 130 -11.82 9.69 4.89
C PRO A 130 -10.49 8.92 4.95
N VAL A 131 -10.54 7.69 5.48
CA VAL A 131 -9.50 6.67 5.36
C VAL A 131 -10.12 5.39 4.81
N ALA A 132 -9.64 4.92 3.66
CA ALA A 132 -10.07 3.64 3.08
C ALA A 132 -9.47 2.49 3.88
N THR A 133 -10.26 1.88 4.78
CA THR A 133 -9.76 0.88 5.72
C THR A 133 -9.89 -0.53 5.15
N VAL A 134 -8.79 -1.29 5.12
CA VAL A 134 -8.78 -2.71 4.75
C VAL A 134 -8.87 -3.62 6.00
N ALA A 135 -8.90 -4.94 5.79
CA ALA A 135 -8.95 -5.90 6.89
C ALA A 135 -7.73 -5.82 7.83
N ILE A 136 -7.86 -6.34 9.05
CA ILE A 136 -6.75 -6.49 10.00
C ILE A 136 -5.63 -7.32 9.33
N ASN A 137 -4.39 -6.81 9.38
CA ASN A 137 -3.21 -7.35 8.68
C ASN A 137 -3.39 -7.44 7.16
N GLY A 138 -4.32 -6.68 6.59
CA GLY A 138 -4.68 -6.71 5.17
C GLY A 138 -3.70 -5.99 4.23
N GLY A 139 -2.39 -6.04 4.48
CA GLY A 139 -1.37 -5.36 3.68
C GLY A 139 -1.45 -5.69 2.18
N LYS A 140 -1.69 -6.96 1.81
CA LYS A 140 -1.89 -7.35 0.40
C LYS A 140 -3.08 -6.61 -0.23
N ASN A 141 -4.21 -6.55 0.47
CA ASN A 141 -5.40 -5.84 -0.04
C ASN A 141 -5.20 -4.33 -0.09
N ALA A 142 -4.38 -3.76 0.80
CA ALA A 142 -3.99 -2.35 0.71
C ALA A 142 -3.20 -2.07 -0.58
N ALA A 143 -2.26 -2.96 -0.96
CA ALA A 143 -1.54 -2.85 -2.23
C ALA A 143 -2.50 -2.95 -3.43
N TYR A 144 -3.39 -3.94 -3.47
CA TYR A 144 -4.35 -4.07 -4.56
C TYR A 144 -5.32 -2.89 -4.65
N LEU A 145 -5.76 -2.33 -3.52
CA LEU A 145 -6.59 -1.13 -3.53
C LEU A 145 -5.81 0.09 -4.05
N ALA A 146 -4.55 0.26 -3.66
CA ALA A 146 -3.68 1.29 -4.21
C ALA A 146 -3.51 1.13 -5.73
N LEU A 147 -3.25 -0.09 -6.22
CA LEU A 147 -3.16 -0.41 -7.64
C LEU A 147 -4.47 -0.14 -8.40
N GLN A 148 -5.63 -0.40 -7.79
CA GLN A 148 -6.93 -0.07 -8.38
C GLN A 148 -7.11 1.43 -8.54
N ILE A 149 -6.69 2.23 -7.56
CA ILE A 149 -6.73 3.70 -7.63
C ILE A 149 -5.80 4.21 -8.71
N ILE A 150 -4.54 3.75 -8.74
CA ILE A 150 -3.54 4.09 -9.75
C ILE A 150 -4.02 3.67 -11.15
N GLY A 151 -4.60 2.47 -11.28
CA GLY A 151 -5.12 1.92 -12.53
C GLY A 151 -6.27 2.72 -13.17
N ILE A 152 -6.85 3.71 -12.47
CA ILE A 152 -7.81 4.64 -13.07
C ILE A 152 -7.14 5.48 -14.16
N ASN A 153 -5.89 5.89 -13.93
CA ASN A 153 -5.13 6.75 -14.84
C ASN A 153 -4.01 6.01 -15.59
N HIS A 154 -3.64 4.79 -15.16
CA HIS A 154 -2.54 4.01 -15.71
C HIS A 154 -3.05 2.68 -16.29
N THR A 155 -3.26 2.65 -17.62
CA THR A 155 -3.86 1.52 -18.32
C THR A 155 -3.07 0.24 -18.15
N GLU A 156 -1.76 0.28 -18.12
CA GLU A 156 -0.87 -0.86 -17.90
C GLU A 156 -1.08 -1.53 -16.54
N VAL A 157 -1.37 -0.76 -15.49
CA VAL A 157 -1.71 -1.31 -14.16
C VAL A 157 -3.08 -1.97 -14.19
N LYS A 158 -4.05 -1.32 -14.85
CA LYS A 158 -5.39 -1.86 -15.02
C LYS A 158 -5.37 -3.20 -15.75
N GLU A 159 -4.61 -3.32 -16.83
CA GLU A 159 -4.46 -4.56 -17.59
C GLU A 159 -3.83 -5.68 -16.77
N LYS A 160 -2.77 -5.38 -16.02
CA LYS A 160 -2.15 -6.33 -15.09
C LYS A 160 -3.12 -6.79 -13.99
N LEU A 161 -3.94 -5.88 -13.45
CA LEU A 161 -4.97 -6.25 -12.46
C LEU A 161 -6.03 -7.17 -13.04
N LEU A 162 -6.47 -6.93 -14.27
CA LEU A 162 -7.42 -7.82 -14.97
C LEU A 162 -6.82 -9.21 -15.21
N ALA A 163 -5.58 -9.29 -15.69
CA ALA A 163 -4.88 -10.56 -15.86
C ALA A 163 -4.74 -11.31 -14.53
N HIS A 164 -4.35 -10.62 -13.46
CA HIS A 164 -4.25 -11.21 -12.13
C HIS A 164 -5.60 -11.78 -11.63
N ARG A 165 -6.73 -11.13 -11.94
CA ARG A 165 -8.06 -11.64 -11.58
C ARG A 165 -8.38 -12.95 -12.30
N VAL A 166 -8.02 -13.07 -13.58
CA VAL A 166 -8.18 -14.32 -14.34
C VAL A 166 -7.33 -15.45 -13.73
N GLU A 167 -6.07 -15.16 -13.41
CA GLU A 167 -5.18 -16.15 -12.75
C GLU A 167 -5.74 -16.63 -11.39
N MET A 168 -6.33 -15.73 -10.61
CA MET A 168 -6.96 -16.09 -9.33
C MET A 168 -8.18 -16.99 -9.53
N GLU A 169 -9.02 -16.72 -10.54
CA GLU A 169 -10.18 -17.55 -10.87
C GLU A 169 -9.74 -18.94 -11.34
N ASP A 170 -8.78 -19.02 -12.25
CA ASP A 170 -8.22 -20.28 -12.74
C ASP A 170 -7.63 -21.13 -11.61
N ALA A 171 -6.92 -20.49 -10.67
CA ALA A 171 -6.37 -21.17 -9.49
C ALA A 171 -7.47 -21.73 -8.59
N ALA A 172 -8.54 -20.97 -8.36
CA ALA A 172 -9.68 -21.42 -7.57
C ALA A 172 -10.41 -22.59 -8.24
N MET A 173 -10.58 -22.54 -9.58
CA MET A 173 -11.21 -23.61 -10.34
C MET A 173 -10.39 -24.90 -10.32
N ARG A 174 -9.05 -24.82 -10.47
CA ARG A 174 -8.17 -25.99 -10.30
C ARG A 174 -8.32 -26.63 -8.92
N THR A 175 -8.33 -25.83 -7.86
CA THR A 175 -8.55 -26.33 -6.50
C THR A 175 -9.91 -27.03 -6.36
N ASN A 176 -10.97 -26.48 -6.98
CA ASN A 176 -12.29 -27.11 -6.98
C ASN A 176 -12.27 -28.47 -7.70
N GLU A 177 -11.62 -28.57 -8.86
CA GLU A 177 -11.47 -29.82 -9.60
C GLU A 177 -10.73 -30.91 -8.79
N GLU A 178 -9.64 -30.52 -8.09
CA GLU A 178 -8.92 -31.42 -7.19
C GLU A 178 -9.81 -31.96 -6.05
N VAL A 179 -10.65 -31.08 -5.46
CA VAL A 179 -11.60 -31.51 -4.43
C VAL A 179 -12.66 -32.44 -5.02
N MET A 180 -13.26 -32.10 -6.18
CA MET A 180 -14.26 -32.96 -6.85
C MET A 180 -13.72 -34.33 -7.23
N ALA A 181 -12.45 -34.42 -7.65
CA ALA A 181 -11.80 -35.67 -8.00
C ALA A 181 -11.50 -36.56 -6.77
N LYS A 182 -11.50 -35.99 -5.56
CA LYS A 182 -11.20 -36.70 -4.32
C LYS A 182 -12.44 -37.26 -3.64
N TYR A 183 -13.62 -36.70 -3.88
CA TYR A 183 -14.89 -37.06 -3.26
C TYR A 183 -15.96 -37.38 -4.32
#